data_5bac687396ae384e1f7887c9f295325a
#
_entry.id   5bac687396ae384e1f7887c9f295325a
#
_cell.length_a   1.000
_cell.length_b   1.000
_cell.length_c   1.000
_cell.angle_alpha   90.00
_cell.angle_beta   90.00
_cell.angle_gamma   90.00
#
_symmetry.space_group_name_H-M   'P 1'
#
loop_
_entity.id
_entity.type
_entity.pdbx_description
1 polymer ?
#
loop_
_entity_poly.entity_id
_entity_poly.type
_entity_poly.pdbx_seq_one_letter_code
_entity_poly.pdbx_strand_id
1 'polypeptide(L)'
;MKKLLILLTFVCILFSFVLVSCKKEESDEQAPAIPTGTVVLNVYNWGEYISDGSLGTLDVNSAFEDYYYEKTGIKVKVNYSTYATNEDMYSKITSGAGTYDIIIPSDYMIQKLKDEDMLYAFDPANTVENYANINSFFKDSPYYDPDNLYSVPYTYGMVGVIYNTSFVDAEDAMDESWGLMWNEKYRGKILQFNNPRDGFASAMYYLDIDVNSTDKADWDRALEKLLEQKPIVQGYVSDEIFNKMITGSAAIAAYYAGDYLTMASEEDGNTDLAFYYPKEGTNFFVDAMCIPKNAKQKDIAIEYINFMLSEEIAVANAEYIGYASPNDVVKNNAEYIDYMGEEAIEILYGVSPEEANVNYSHPDPAYHSFSPEIQSYVNALWEQLKTESSIELWIHVTSLIIVGGVLSIGIYSFYIKKKRSRHYRYRDRELKRAKEGKAQ
;
A
#
# COMPACT_ATOMS: atom_id res chain seq x y z
N MET A 1 19.45 -48.63 7.78
CA MET A 1 18.60 -48.24 6.65
C MET A 1 17.11 -48.24 7.00
N LYS A 2 16.52 -49.30 7.55
CA LYS A 2 15.08 -49.31 7.89
C LYS A 2 14.65 -48.23 8.91
N LYS A 3 15.48 -47.91 9.93
CA LYS A 3 15.17 -46.86 10.91
C LYS A 3 15.25 -45.43 10.37
N LEU A 4 16.10 -45.18 9.35
CA LEU A 4 16.22 -43.88 8.69
C LEU A 4 15.07 -43.63 7.70
N LEU A 5 14.59 -44.69 7.06
CA LEU A 5 13.43 -44.63 6.17
C LEU A 5 12.12 -44.37 6.94
N ILE A 6 11.99 -44.96 8.14
CA ILE A 6 10.85 -44.75 9.05
C ILE A 6 10.86 -43.29 9.59
N LEU A 7 12.03 -42.72 9.87
CA LEU A 7 12.13 -41.32 10.33
C LEU A 7 11.77 -40.34 9.21
N LEU A 8 12.19 -40.59 7.96
CA LEU A 8 11.80 -39.76 6.81
C LEU A 8 10.31 -39.85 6.50
N THR A 9 9.70 -41.04 6.58
CA THR A 9 8.23 -41.19 6.40
C THR A 9 7.46 -40.49 7.52
N PHE A 10 7.94 -40.52 8.76
CA PHE A 10 7.29 -39.82 9.87
C PHE A 10 7.37 -38.28 9.73
N VAL A 11 8.49 -37.76 9.25
CA VAL A 11 8.66 -36.34 8.96
C VAL A 11 7.77 -35.89 7.78
N CYS A 12 7.64 -36.71 6.74
CA CYS A 12 6.73 -36.40 5.62
C CYS A 12 5.25 -36.45 6.04
N ILE A 13 4.88 -37.37 6.94
CA ILE A 13 3.50 -37.47 7.47
C ILE A 13 3.20 -36.29 8.41
N LEU A 14 4.15 -35.83 9.24
CA LEU A 14 4.00 -34.63 10.06
C LEU A 14 3.85 -33.35 9.21
N PHE A 15 4.59 -33.24 8.09
CA PHE A 15 4.43 -32.12 7.15
C PHE A 15 3.09 -32.15 6.40
N SER A 16 2.53 -33.32 6.16
CA SER A 16 1.21 -33.45 5.51
C SER A 16 0.06 -33.07 6.45
N PHE A 17 0.21 -33.21 7.76
CA PHE A 17 -0.80 -32.81 8.75
C PHE A 17 -0.82 -31.30 9.03
N VAL A 18 0.30 -30.58 8.81
CA VAL A 18 0.35 -29.12 8.96
C VAL A 18 -0.33 -28.38 7.80
N LEU A 19 -0.49 -29.02 6.63
CA LEU A 19 -1.16 -28.44 5.47
C LEU A 19 -2.69 -28.62 5.44
N VAL A 20 -3.27 -29.35 6.40
CA VAL A 20 -4.72 -29.64 6.42
C VAL A 20 -5.49 -28.84 7.48
N SER A 21 -4.83 -28.02 8.30
CA SER A 21 -5.47 -27.29 9.40
C SER A 21 -5.47 -25.78 9.24
N CYS A 22 -5.92 -25.28 8.10
CA CYS A 22 -6.46 -23.94 7.93
C CYS A 22 -7.52 -23.93 6.85
N LYS A 23 -8.61 -24.66 7.05
CA LYS A 23 -9.90 -24.23 6.54
C LYS A 23 -10.43 -23.23 7.58
N LYS A 24 -10.25 -21.94 7.30
CA LYS A 24 -11.13 -20.93 7.81
C LYS A 24 -12.53 -21.33 7.36
N GLU A 25 -13.42 -21.66 8.26
CA GLU A 25 -14.85 -21.59 7.98
C GLU A 25 -15.10 -20.11 7.67
N GLU A 26 -15.13 -19.76 6.39
CA GLU A 26 -15.89 -18.61 5.97
C GLU A 26 -17.33 -18.91 6.39
N SER A 27 -17.77 -18.25 7.44
CA SER A 27 -19.18 -18.08 7.66
C SER A 27 -19.70 -17.35 6.41
N ASP A 28 -20.42 -18.06 5.54
CA ASP A 28 -21.32 -17.47 4.57
C ASP A 28 -22.41 -16.69 5.35
N GLU A 29 -22.04 -15.53 5.91
CA GLU A 29 -23.01 -14.49 6.16
C GLU A 29 -23.44 -13.98 4.79
N GLN A 30 -24.49 -14.59 4.26
CA GLN A 30 -25.17 -14.08 3.08
C GLN A 30 -25.53 -12.62 3.39
N ALA A 31 -24.93 -11.72 2.65
CA ALA A 31 -25.32 -10.31 2.70
C ALA A 31 -26.86 -10.24 2.65
N PRO A 32 -27.53 -9.45 3.50
CA PRO A 32 -28.97 -9.38 3.56
C PRO A 32 -29.54 -9.10 2.17
N ALA A 33 -30.53 -9.88 1.75
CA ALA A 33 -31.14 -9.77 0.43
C ALA A 33 -31.70 -8.36 0.25
N ILE A 34 -31.28 -7.64 -0.80
CA ILE A 34 -31.76 -6.30 -1.13
C ILE A 34 -33.26 -6.37 -1.44
N PRO A 35 -34.14 -5.59 -0.75
CA PRO A 35 -35.56 -5.61 -0.99
C PRO A 35 -35.94 -5.29 -2.44
N THR A 36 -36.95 -5.93 -2.95
CA THR A 36 -37.44 -5.70 -4.33
C THR A 36 -37.85 -4.24 -4.51
N GLY A 37 -37.31 -3.58 -5.53
CA GLY A 37 -37.56 -2.16 -5.81
C GLY A 37 -36.53 -1.20 -5.20
N THR A 38 -35.46 -1.70 -4.55
CA THR A 38 -34.33 -0.88 -4.12
C THR A 38 -33.31 -0.73 -5.25
N VAL A 39 -32.84 0.49 -5.47
CA VAL A 39 -31.75 0.78 -6.41
C VAL A 39 -30.42 0.60 -5.71
N VAL A 40 -29.45 -0.03 -6.36
CA VAL A 40 -28.10 -0.20 -5.83
C VAL A 40 -27.18 0.87 -6.42
N LEU A 41 -26.49 1.61 -5.56
CA LEU A 41 -25.41 2.51 -5.90
C LEU A 41 -24.07 1.84 -5.54
N ASN A 42 -23.23 1.58 -6.52
CA ASN A 42 -21.94 0.92 -6.30
C ASN A 42 -20.83 1.97 -6.15
N VAL A 43 -20.24 2.06 -4.97
CA VAL A 43 -19.12 2.96 -4.64
C VAL A 43 -17.84 2.14 -4.46
N TYR A 44 -16.75 2.59 -5.07
CA TYR A 44 -15.43 1.94 -4.99
C TYR A 44 -14.40 2.96 -4.54
N ASN A 45 -13.88 2.80 -3.34
CA ASN A 45 -13.03 3.76 -2.66
C ASN A 45 -11.79 3.09 -2.06
N TRP A 46 -10.95 3.85 -1.43
CA TRP A 46 -9.84 3.37 -0.61
C TRP A 46 -10.34 2.69 0.68
N GLY A 47 -9.50 1.90 1.33
CA GLY A 47 -9.75 1.45 2.71
C GLY A 47 -9.68 2.62 3.69
N GLU A 48 -10.42 2.56 4.80
CA GLU A 48 -10.45 3.56 5.88
C GLU A 48 -10.70 5.01 5.40
N TYR A 49 -11.51 5.19 4.35
CA TYR A 49 -11.64 6.46 3.61
C TYR A 49 -13.07 7.01 3.57
N ILE A 50 -13.88 6.63 4.53
CA ILE A 50 -15.25 7.14 4.78
C ILE A 50 -15.65 6.82 6.22
N SER A 51 -16.35 7.72 6.88
CA SER A 51 -16.96 7.45 8.18
C SER A 51 -18.06 6.38 8.02
N ASP A 52 -17.88 5.24 8.67
CA ASP A 52 -18.65 4.01 8.44
C ASP A 52 -19.53 3.59 9.64
N GLY A 53 -19.60 4.42 10.66
CA GLY A 53 -20.34 4.14 11.90
C GLY A 53 -19.55 3.33 12.92
N SER A 54 -18.31 2.94 12.64
CA SER A 54 -17.44 2.32 13.62
C SER A 54 -17.07 3.31 14.73
N LEU A 55 -16.73 2.80 15.90
CA LEU A 55 -16.33 3.60 17.08
C LEU A 55 -17.35 4.70 17.49
N GLY A 56 -18.61 4.59 17.03
CA GLY A 56 -19.65 5.57 17.33
C GLY A 56 -19.69 6.79 16.39
N THR A 57 -18.93 6.73 15.30
CA THR A 57 -18.96 7.76 14.23
C THR A 57 -20.23 7.68 13.39
N LEU A 58 -20.42 8.62 12.49
CA LEU A 58 -21.57 8.61 11.57
C LEU A 58 -21.39 7.55 10.47
N ASP A 59 -22.38 6.67 10.25
CA ASP A 59 -22.43 5.85 9.03
C ASP A 59 -22.94 6.71 7.86
N VAL A 60 -22.01 7.27 7.10
CA VAL A 60 -22.30 8.18 5.99
C VAL A 60 -23.10 7.49 4.89
N ASN A 61 -22.84 6.22 4.60
CA ASN A 61 -23.58 5.48 3.58
C ASN A 61 -25.03 5.25 4.00
N SER A 62 -25.27 4.86 5.24
CA SER A 62 -26.63 4.72 5.79
C SER A 62 -27.36 6.07 5.86
N ALA A 63 -26.65 7.13 6.24
CA ALA A 63 -27.21 8.49 6.25
C ALA A 63 -27.62 8.96 4.85
N PHE A 64 -26.83 8.63 3.80
CA PHE A 64 -27.22 8.91 2.42
C PHE A 64 -28.47 8.14 1.99
N GLU A 65 -28.59 6.86 2.36
CA GLU A 65 -29.75 6.03 2.03
C GLU A 65 -31.05 6.65 2.59
N ASP A 66 -31.00 7.12 3.84
CA ASP A 66 -32.13 7.78 4.51
C ASP A 66 -32.42 9.15 3.88
N TYR A 67 -31.40 9.98 3.70
CA TYR A 67 -31.50 11.28 3.03
C TYR A 67 -32.15 11.17 1.63
N TYR A 68 -31.66 10.24 0.82
CA TYR A 68 -32.17 10.07 -0.55
C TYR A 68 -33.62 9.59 -0.55
N TYR A 69 -33.97 8.70 0.39
CA TYR A 69 -35.35 8.24 0.53
C TYR A 69 -36.29 9.38 0.98
N GLU A 70 -35.89 10.19 1.94
CA GLU A 70 -36.67 11.34 2.39
C GLU A 70 -36.88 12.37 1.26
N LYS A 71 -35.86 12.62 0.46
CA LYS A 71 -35.87 13.57 -0.65
C LYS A 71 -36.72 13.11 -1.82
N THR A 72 -36.68 11.81 -2.16
CA THR A 72 -37.21 11.30 -3.44
C THR A 72 -38.28 10.23 -3.30
N GLY A 73 -38.41 9.58 -2.16
CA GLY A 73 -39.25 8.39 -1.95
C GLY A 73 -38.67 7.12 -2.56
N ILE A 74 -37.45 7.16 -3.15
CA ILE A 74 -36.79 6.02 -3.78
C ILE A 74 -35.82 5.39 -2.79
N LYS A 75 -35.94 4.08 -2.56
CA LYS A 75 -34.98 3.36 -1.72
C LYS A 75 -33.70 3.10 -2.48
N VAL A 76 -32.60 3.54 -1.92
CA VAL A 76 -31.23 3.24 -2.41
C VAL A 76 -30.52 2.35 -1.39
N LYS A 77 -29.66 1.47 -1.85
CA LYS A 77 -28.68 0.76 -1.04
C LYS A 77 -27.29 1.05 -1.59
N VAL A 78 -26.43 1.64 -0.77
CA VAL A 78 -25.04 1.84 -1.12
C VAL A 78 -24.29 0.51 -0.96
N ASN A 79 -23.74 0.02 -2.05
CA ASN A 79 -22.83 -1.13 -2.08
C ASN A 79 -21.40 -0.59 -2.14
N TYR A 80 -20.79 -0.49 -0.96
CA TYR A 80 -19.46 0.07 -0.80
C TYR A 80 -18.41 -1.02 -0.84
N SER A 81 -17.35 -0.81 -1.60
CA SER A 81 -16.22 -1.73 -1.70
C SER A 81 -14.91 -0.95 -1.78
N THR A 82 -13.79 -1.60 -1.42
CA THR A 82 -12.49 -0.93 -1.32
C THR A 82 -11.43 -1.54 -2.23
N TYR A 83 -10.40 -0.75 -2.52
CA TYR A 83 -9.18 -1.15 -3.22
C TYR A 83 -7.93 -0.65 -2.48
N ALA A 84 -6.80 -1.30 -2.73
CA ALA A 84 -5.55 -0.99 -2.08
C ALA A 84 -4.65 -0.02 -2.87
N THR A 85 -4.78 0.01 -4.21
CA THR A 85 -3.98 0.88 -5.10
C THR A 85 -4.81 1.38 -6.27
N ASN A 86 -4.43 2.54 -6.84
CA ASN A 86 -5.04 3.05 -8.08
C ASN A 86 -4.93 2.03 -9.22
N GLU A 87 -3.84 1.28 -9.30
CA GLU A 87 -3.58 0.28 -10.32
C GLU A 87 -4.54 -0.92 -10.19
N ASP A 88 -4.84 -1.36 -8.95
CA ASP A 88 -5.82 -2.42 -8.68
C ASP A 88 -7.22 -1.97 -9.10
N MET A 89 -7.61 -0.76 -8.71
CA MET A 89 -8.88 -0.15 -9.11
C MET A 89 -8.98 -0.07 -10.63
N TYR A 90 -7.97 0.49 -11.31
CA TYR A 90 -7.91 0.60 -12.77
C TYR A 90 -8.02 -0.76 -13.46
N SER A 91 -7.26 -1.75 -13.00
CA SER A 91 -7.30 -3.12 -13.54
C SER A 91 -8.69 -3.72 -13.42
N LYS A 92 -9.38 -3.49 -12.30
CA LYS A 92 -10.71 -4.03 -12.06
C LYS A 92 -11.78 -3.39 -12.92
N ILE A 93 -11.77 -2.06 -13.11
CA ILE A 93 -12.74 -1.38 -13.96
C ILE A 93 -12.51 -1.65 -15.45
N THR A 94 -11.25 -1.78 -15.89
CA THR A 94 -10.92 -2.08 -17.29
C THR A 94 -11.19 -3.51 -17.69
N SER A 95 -11.03 -4.47 -16.76
CA SER A 95 -11.37 -5.88 -17.00
C SER A 95 -12.88 -6.14 -17.10
N GLY A 96 -13.72 -5.17 -16.72
CA GLY A 96 -15.18 -5.35 -16.67
C GLY A 96 -15.64 -6.28 -15.54
N ALA A 97 -14.77 -6.57 -14.56
CA ALA A 97 -15.09 -7.44 -13.43
C ALA A 97 -16.09 -6.83 -12.42
N GLY A 98 -16.43 -5.55 -12.58
CA GLY A 98 -17.43 -4.85 -11.79
C GLY A 98 -17.99 -3.64 -12.54
N THR A 99 -19.17 -3.19 -12.12
CA THR A 99 -19.76 -1.92 -12.58
C THR A 99 -19.89 -1.03 -11.36
N TYR A 100 -19.22 0.10 -11.41
CA TYR A 100 -19.23 1.10 -10.34
C TYR A 100 -19.94 2.36 -10.81
N ASP A 101 -20.58 3.05 -9.88
CA ASP A 101 -21.26 4.32 -10.15
C ASP A 101 -20.41 5.50 -9.67
N ILE A 102 -19.57 5.27 -8.65
CA ILE A 102 -18.60 6.24 -8.14
C ILE A 102 -17.28 5.52 -7.90
N ILE A 103 -16.19 6.19 -8.25
CA ILE A 103 -14.79 5.82 -7.89
C ILE A 103 -14.09 7.06 -7.32
N ILE A 104 -13.10 6.86 -6.46
CA ILE A 104 -12.39 7.98 -5.79
C ILE A 104 -10.87 7.83 -5.98
N PRO A 105 -10.35 7.95 -7.22
CA PRO A 105 -8.94 7.84 -7.53
C PRO A 105 -8.13 9.10 -7.21
N SER A 106 -6.81 8.95 -7.17
CA SER A 106 -5.89 10.08 -7.12
C SER A 106 -5.75 10.77 -8.48
N ASP A 107 -5.29 12.00 -8.46
CA ASP A 107 -5.15 12.94 -9.58
C ASP A 107 -4.54 12.33 -10.85
N TYR A 108 -3.37 11.69 -10.79
CA TYR A 108 -2.72 11.08 -11.96
C TYR A 108 -3.56 9.95 -12.58
N MET A 109 -4.34 9.26 -11.76
CA MET A 109 -5.23 8.21 -12.25
C MET A 109 -6.52 8.81 -12.86
N ILE A 110 -7.00 9.94 -12.32
CA ILE A 110 -8.09 10.72 -12.94
C ILE A 110 -7.66 11.18 -14.33
N GLN A 111 -6.44 11.75 -14.45
CA GLN A 111 -5.88 12.13 -15.74
C GLN A 111 -5.90 10.96 -16.72
N LYS A 112 -5.38 9.80 -16.31
CA LYS A 112 -5.35 8.59 -17.13
C LYS A 112 -6.73 8.14 -17.58
N LEU A 113 -7.68 8.06 -16.65
CA LEU A 113 -9.04 7.61 -16.94
C LEU A 113 -9.78 8.59 -17.88
N LYS A 114 -9.55 9.90 -17.71
CA LYS A 114 -10.07 10.94 -18.60
C LYS A 114 -9.50 10.80 -20.01
N ASP A 115 -8.19 10.68 -20.14
CA ASP A 115 -7.48 10.57 -21.41
C ASP A 115 -7.88 9.28 -22.18
N GLU A 116 -8.27 8.23 -21.48
CA GLU A 116 -8.80 6.98 -22.02
C GLU A 116 -10.32 6.99 -22.23
N ASP A 117 -10.99 8.14 -22.06
CA ASP A 117 -12.44 8.31 -22.23
C ASP A 117 -13.29 7.37 -21.35
N MET A 118 -12.81 7.12 -20.12
CA MET A 118 -13.45 6.22 -19.16
C MET A 118 -14.32 6.93 -18.13
N LEU A 119 -14.28 8.25 -18.03
CA LEU A 119 -15.09 9.04 -17.12
C LEU A 119 -16.30 9.69 -17.79
N TYR A 120 -17.34 9.92 -17.01
CA TYR A 120 -18.52 10.67 -17.41
C TYR A 120 -18.34 12.15 -17.04
N ALA A 121 -18.46 13.02 -18.02
CA ALA A 121 -18.46 14.46 -17.80
C ALA A 121 -19.82 14.88 -17.21
N PHE A 122 -19.85 15.23 -15.93
CA PHE A 122 -21.09 15.60 -15.24
C PHE A 122 -21.15 17.07 -14.83
N ASP A 123 -20.08 17.85 -15.13
CA ASP A 123 -20.00 19.29 -14.89
C ASP A 123 -20.41 19.68 -13.45
N PRO A 124 -19.56 19.38 -12.46
CA PRO A 124 -19.86 19.59 -11.03
C PRO A 124 -20.31 21.00 -10.70
N ALA A 125 -19.77 22.01 -11.35
CA ALA A 125 -20.11 23.40 -11.10
C ALA A 125 -21.59 23.71 -11.37
N ASN A 126 -22.23 22.95 -12.28
CA ASN A 126 -23.63 23.13 -12.64
C ASN A 126 -24.55 22.02 -12.10
N THR A 127 -24.02 20.89 -11.65
CA THR A 127 -24.81 19.71 -11.26
C THR A 127 -24.72 19.37 -9.79
N VAL A 128 -23.70 19.86 -9.06
CA VAL A 128 -23.45 19.61 -7.65
C VAL A 128 -23.55 20.92 -6.86
N GLU A 129 -24.63 21.10 -6.11
CA GLU A 129 -24.92 22.36 -5.39
C GLU A 129 -23.80 22.73 -4.41
N ASN A 130 -23.33 21.75 -3.61
CA ASN A 130 -22.27 21.94 -2.61
C ASN A 130 -20.86 22.05 -3.20
N TYR A 131 -20.69 21.94 -4.53
CA TYR A 131 -19.38 22.16 -5.17
C TYR A 131 -18.85 23.59 -4.92
N ALA A 132 -19.75 24.54 -4.62
CA ALA A 132 -19.39 25.89 -4.24
C ALA A 132 -18.45 25.91 -3.00
N ASN A 133 -18.58 24.94 -2.09
CA ASN A 133 -17.80 24.82 -0.86
C ASN A 133 -16.34 24.38 -1.10
N ILE A 134 -16.04 23.81 -2.28
CA ILE A 134 -14.65 23.43 -2.62
C ILE A 134 -13.80 24.68 -2.79
N ASN A 135 -12.66 24.68 -2.12
CA ASN A 135 -11.67 25.76 -2.21
C ASN A 135 -11.19 25.96 -3.66
N SER A 136 -11.01 27.21 -4.06
CA SER A 136 -10.62 27.56 -5.43
C SER A 136 -9.27 27.00 -5.86
N PHE A 137 -8.36 26.73 -4.92
CA PHE A 137 -7.06 26.09 -5.22
C PHE A 137 -7.21 24.71 -5.87
N PHE A 138 -8.27 23.95 -5.50
CA PHE A 138 -8.51 22.61 -6.03
C PHE A 138 -9.40 22.60 -7.29
N LYS A 139 -9.84 23.76 -7.77
CA LYS A 139 -10.61 23.91 -9.01
C LYS A 139 -9.68 24.23 -10.16
N ASP A 140 -10.09 23.87 -11.37
CA ASP A 140 -9.32 24.14 -12.60
C ASP A 140 -7.89 23.54 -12.56
N SER A 141 -7.73 22.35 -11.93
CA SER A 141 -6.42 21.72 -11.83
C SER A 141 -5.83 21.44 -13.22
N PRO A 142 -4.70 22.06 -13.59
CA PRO A 142 -4.14 21.93 -14.95
C PRO A 142 -3.67 20.50 -15.24
N TYR A 143 -3.51 19.67 -14.21
CA TYR A 143 -2.87 18.37 -14.32
C TYR A 143 -3.86 17.24 -14.60
N TYR A 144 -5.04 17.24 -13.96
CA TYR A 144 -5.96 16.11 -14.11
C TYR A 144 -7.35 16.48 -14.66
N ASP A 145 -7.93 17.62 -14.27
CA ASP A 145 -9.29 18.03 -14.71
C ASP A 145 -9.39 19.56 -14.91
N PRO A 146 -8.67 20.14 -15.92
CA PRO A 146 -8.54 21.59 -16.09
C PRO A 146 -9.86 22.30 -16.37
N ASP A 147 -10.89 21.58 -16.82
CA ASP A 147 -12.20 22.14 -17.13
C ASP A 147 -13.24 21.87 -16.03
N ASN A 148 -12.86 21.21 -14.91
CA ASN A 148 -13.75 20.76 -13.84
C ASN A 148 -14.99 20.01 -14.32
N LEU A 149 -14.83 19.07 -15.25
CA LEU A 149 -15.94 18.36 -15.85
C LEU A 149 -16.15 16.95 -15.30
N TYR A 150 -15.11 16.34 -14.71
CA TYR A 150 -15.08 14.90 -14.46
C TYR A 150 -14.95 14.53 -12.98
N SER A 151 -14.54 15.46 -12.13
CA SER A 151 -14.12 15.15 -10.76
C SER A 151 -14.56 16.19 -9.75
N VAL A 152 -14.73 15.74 -8.50
CA VAL A 152 -14.96 16.60 -7.33
C VAL A 152 -13.94 16.24 -6.28
N PRO A 153 -13.01 17.14 -5.92
CA PRO A 153 -12.02 16.93 -4.87
C PRO A 153 -12.66 16.46 -3.56
N TYR A 154 -12.10 15.42 -2.96
CA TYR A 154 -12.62 14.78 -1.75
C TYR A 154 -11.67 14.94 -0.58
N THR A 155 -10.41 14.55 -0.76
CA THR A 155 -9.33 14.72 0.20
C THR A 155 -8.07 15.15 -0.52
N TYR A 156 -7.10 15.67 0.23
CA TYR A 156 -5.76 15.93 -0.28
C TYR A 156 -4.72 15.73 0.83
N GLY A 157 -3.48 15.64 0.45
CA GLY A 157 -2.40 15.52 1.40
C GLY A 157 -1.03 15.51 0.78
N MET A 158 -0.04 15.40 1.65
CA MET A 158 1.37 15.28 1.27
C MET A 158 1.99 14.09 2.01
N VAL A 159 3.07 13.57 1.44
CA VAL A 159 3.88 12.50 2.04
C VAL A 159 4.96 13.12 2.93
N GLY A 160 5.27 12.47 4.04
CA GLY A 160 6.37 12.85 4.90
C GLY A 160 7.11 11.68 5.51
N VAL A 161 8.02 11.98 6.40
CA VAL A 161 8.75 10.98 7.20
C VAL A 161 8.18 10.97 8.61
N ILE A 162 7.72 9.80 9.01
CA ILE A 162 7.26 9.49 10.37
C ILE A 162 8.41 8.82 11.10
N TYR A 163 8.71 9.25 12.30
CA TYR A 163 9.74 8.61 13.11
C TYR A 163 9.35 8.55 14.59
N ASN A 164 9.87 7.52 15.28
CA ASN A 164 9.61 7.32 16.70
C ASN A 164 10.74 7.95 17.52
N THR A 165 10.44 9.00 18.30
CA THR A 165 11.38 9.80 19.08
C THR A 165 12.04 9.00 20.23
N SER A 166 11.45 7.88 20.64
CA SER A 166 12.04 6.96 21.61
C SER A 166 13.15 6.07 21.01
N PHE A 167 13.25 5.98 19.67
CA PHE A 167 14.23 5.14 18.96
C PHE A 167 15.19 5.94 18.10
N VAL A 168 14.72 7.06 17.53
CA VAL A 168 15.48 7.90 16.60
C VAL A 168 16.10 9.06 17.36
N ASP A 169 17.41 9.19 17.28
CA ASP A 169 18.11 10.30 17.94
C ASP A 169 17.71 11.64 17.27
N ALA A 170 17.43 12.64 18.06
CA ALA A 170 16.99 13.96 17.57
C ALA A 170 17.95 14.59 16.56
N GLU A 171 19.26 14.35 16.70
CA GLU A 171 20.30 14.85 15.78
C GLU A 171 20.15 14.25 14.38
N ASP A 172 19.68 13.00 14.26
CA ASP A 172 19.49 12.31 12.98
C ASP A 172 18.23 12.79 12.24
N ALA A 173 17.20 13.22 12.96
CA ALA A 173 15.94 13.74 12.40
C ALA A 173 15.97 15.27 12.16
N MET A 174 16.88 15.99 12.81
CA MET A 174 16.92 17.47 12.84
C MET A 174 17.10 18.10 11.44
N ASP A 175 17.67 17.37 10.48
CA ASP A 175 17.89 17.85 9.11
C ASP A 175 16.62 17.77 8.25
N GLU A 176 15.54 17.15 8.75
CA GLU A 176 14.24 16.97 8.07
C GLU A 176 14.39 16.49 6.61
N SER A 177 15.26 15.53 6.39
CA SER A 177 15.65 15.03 5.07
C SER A 177 15.08 13.64 4.81
N TRP A 178 14.78 13.33 3.54
CA TRP A 178 14.58 11.95 3.09
C TRP A 178 15.75 11.03 3.47
N GLY A 179 16.96 11.60 3.68
CA GLY A 179 18.16 10.86 4.07
C GLY A 179 18.01 10.00 5.32
N LEU A 180 17.07 10.33 6.24
CA LEU A 180 16.78 9.49 7.41
C LEU A 180 16.35 8.08 7.01
N MET A 181 15.65 7.93 5.89
CA MET A 181 15.23 6.64 5.32
C MET A 181 16.39 5.76 4.85
N TRP A 182 17.60 6.32 4.70
CA TRP A 182 18.86 5.61 4.33
C TRP A 182 19.86 5.52 5.47
N ASN A 183 19.46 5.89 6.71
CA ASN A 183 20.38 5.86 7.84
C ASN A 183 20.58 4.41 8.34
N GLU A 184 21.77 3.86 8.10
CA GLU A 184 22.17 2.51 8.50
C GLU A 184 22.04 2.19 9.99
N LYS A 185 22.06 3.22 10.84
CA LYS A 185 21.87 3.10 12.29
C LYS A 185 20.54 2.45 12.65
N TYR A 186 19.52 2.66 11.81
CA TYR A 186 18.16 2.16 12.03
C TYR A 186 17.83 0.93 11.20
N ARG A 187 18.83 0.16 10.79
CA ARG A 187 18.70 -1.09 10.04
C ARG A 187 17.65 -2.02 10.63
N GLY A 188 16.71 -2.47 9.80
CA GLY A 188 15.60 -3.36 10.20
C GLY A 188 14.50 -2.67 10.99
N LYS A 189 14.49 -1.32 11.03
CA LYS A 189 13.49 -0.49 11.67
C LYS A 189 12.84 0.53 10.73
N ILE A 190 13.17 0.48 9.43
CA ILE A 190 12.69 1.40 8.40
C ILE A 190 11.63 0.70 7.58
N LEU A 191 10.50 1.35 7.35
CA LEU A 191 9.42 0.90 6.47
C LEU A 191 9.40 1.75 5.21
N GLN A 192 9.14 1.10 4.07
CA GLN A 192 8.99 1.76 2.77
C GLN A 192 7.62 1.44 2.17
N PHE A 193 7.12 2.29 1.29
CA PHE A 193 5.89 2.09 0.56
C PHE A 193 5.86 0.77 -0.22
N ASN A 194 4.71 0.12 -0.27
CA ASN A 194 4.49 -1.07 -1.10
C ASN A 194 3.78 -0.73 -2.43
N ASN A 195 4.03 0.45 -2.96
CA ASN A 195 3.60 0.83 -4.30
C ASN A 195 4.75 1.48 -5.07
N PRO A 196 4.81 1.36 -6.41
CA PRO A 196 5.94 1.85 -7.19
C PRO A 196 6.06 3.37 -7.19
N ARG A 197 4.95 4.12 -7.24
CA ARG A 197 5.01 5.59 -7.37
C ARG A 197 5.65 6.22 -6.14
N ASP A 198 5.13 5.97 -4.95
CA ASP A 198 5.64 6.56 -3.71
C ASP A 198 7.00 5.97 -3.33
N GLY A 199 7.20 4.66 -3.57
CA GLY A 199 8.48 4.02 -3.31
C GLY A 199 9.62 4.65 -4.11
N PHE A 200 9.46 4.84 -5.41
CA PHE A 200 10.44 5.52 -6.26
C PHE A 200 10.55 7.00 -5.94
N ALA A 201 9.43 7.70 -5.70
CA ALA A 201 9.41 9.12 -5.43
C ALA A 201 10.25 9.49 -4.22
N SER A 202 10.24 8.70 -3.13
CA SER A 202 11.09 8.95 -1.96
C SER A 202 12.59 9.04 -2.33
N ALA A 203 13.07 8.21 -3.26
CA ALA A 203 14.43 8.26 -3.76
C ALA A 203 14.63 9.41 -4.77
N MET A 204 13.64 9.69 -5.61
CA MET A 204 13.72 10.74 -6.63
C MET A 204 13.77 12.15 -5.99
N TYR A 205 12.92 12.43 -5.00
CA TYR A 205 13.00 13.68 -4.23
C TYR A 205 14.36 13.80 -3.54
N TYR A 206 14.83 12.72 -2.89
CA TYR A 206 16.13 12.73 -2.22
C TYR A 206 17.31 12.99 -3.16
N LEU A 207 17.20 12.60 -4.43
CA LEU A 207 18.22 12.79 -5.47
C LEU A 207 17.99 14.03 -6.33
N ASP A 208 16.96 14.83 -6.04
CA ASP A 208 16.49 15.95 -6.87
C ASP A 208 16.27 15.53 -8.33
N ILE A 209 15.51 14.43 -8.53
CA ILE A 209 15.08 13.90 -9.83
C ILE A 209 13.61 14.21 -10.00
N ASP A 210 13.19 14.61 -11.22
CA ASP A 210 11.79 14.83 -11.56
C ASP A 210 10.96 13.53 -11.39
N VAL A 211 10.02 13.54 -10.46
CA VAL A 211 9.11 12.39 -10.20
C VAL A 211 8.22 12.05 -11.39
N ASN A 212 8.13 12.95 -12.38
CA ASN A 212 7.42 12.78 -13.63
C ASN A 212 8.36 12.52 -14.84
N SER A 213 9.65 12.25 -14.58
CA SER A 213 10.62 12.01 -15.65
C SER A 213 10.19 10.90 -16.60
N THR A 214 10.36 11.16 -17.89
CA THR A 214 10.19 10.17 -18.96
C THR A 214 11.53 9.56 -19.41
N ASP A 215 12.66 10.00 -18.81
CA ASP A 215 13.97 9.43 -19.04
C ASP A 215 14.16 8.18 -18.16
N LYS A 216 14.37 7.04 -18.81
CA LYS A 216 14.62 5.77 -18.12
C LYS A 216 15.87 5.79 -17.23
N ALA A 217 16.88 6.61 -17.57
CA ALA A 217 18.08 6.73 -16.75
C ALA A 217 17.82 7.35 -15.37
N ASP A 218 16.82 8.21 -15.24
CA ASP A 218 16.40 8.76 -13.95
C ASP A 218 15.79 7.68 -13.05
N TRP A 219 14.97 6.82 -13.63
CA TRP A 219 14.38 5.68 -12.91
C TRP A 219 15.43 4.64 -12.52
N ASP A 220 16.44 4.40 -13.38
CA ASP A 220 17.56 3.52 -13.05
C ASP A 220 18.36 4.05 -11.86
N ARG A 221 18.63 5.37 -11.81
CA ARG A 221 19.30 6.02 -10.68
C ARG A 221 18.48 5.92 -9.38
N ALA A 222 17.15 6.09 -9.48
CA ALA A 222 16.26 5.93 -8.34
C ALA A 222 16.22 4.47 -7.86
N LEU A 223 16.22 3.50 -8.78
CA LEU A 223 16.33 2.07 -8.42
C LEU A 223 17.65 1.77 -7.69
N GLU A 224 18.80 2.26 -8.21
CA GLU A 224 20.10 2.09 -7.54
C GLU A 224 20.03 2.62 -6.10
N LYS A 225 19.41 3.79 -5.89
CA LYS A 225 19.24 4.37 -4.55
C LYS A 225 18.35 3.53 -3.65
N LEU A 226 17.26 2.97 -4.16
CA LEU A 226 16.39 2.06 -3.41
C LEU A 226 17.08 0.70 -3.12
N LEU A 227 17.94 0.22 -4.01
CA LEU A 227 18.75 -0.97 -3.76
C LEU A 227 19.79 -0.76 -2.65
N GLU A 228 20.37 0.45 -2.51
CA GLU A 228 21.17 0.82 -1.34
C GLU A 228 20.38 0.76 -0.04
N GLN A 229 19.10 1.19 -0.06
CA GLN A 229 18.22 1.17 1.10
C GLN A 229 17.74 -0.25 1.47
N LYS A 230 17.51 -1.10 0.49
CA LYS A 230 16.86 -2.40 0.65
C LYS A 230 17.44 -3.27 1.78
N PRO A 231 18.78 -3.38 1.99
CA PRO A 231 19.34 -4.17 3.08
C PRO A 231 18.99 -3.68 4.49
N ILE A 232 18.56 -2.43 4.65
CA ILE A 232 18.24 -1.82 5.95
C ILE A 232 16.75 -1.70 6.19
N VAL A 233 15.92 -1.87 5.16
CA VAL A 233 14.45 -1.82 5.26
C VAL A 233 13.93 -3.05 6.00
N GLN A 234 13.00 -2.87 6.92
CA GLN A 234 12.26 -3.95 7.58
C GLN A 234 11.26 -4.60 6.63
N GLY A 235 10.58 -3.79 5.82
CA GLY A 235 9.56 -4.25 4.88
C GLY A 235 8.98 -3.12 4.04
N TYR A 236 8.34 -3.54 2.97
CA TYR A 236 7.49 -2.69 2.14
C TYR A 236 6.05 -2.89 2.63
N VAL A 237 5.36 -1.81 2.98
CA VAL A 237 4.07 -1.85 3.68
C VAL A 237 3.01 -0.99 2.98
N SER A 238 1.77 -1.38 3.18
CA SER A 238 0.57 -0.56 3.03
C SER A 238 -0.03 -0.38 4.43
N ASP A 239 -1.24 -0.83 4.69
CA ASP A 239 -1.92 -0.67 6.00
C ASP A 239 -1.20 -1.35 7.19
N GLU A 240 -0.25 -2.27 6.92
CA GLU A 240 0.56 -2.86 8.00
C GLU A 240 1.43 -1.82 8.74
N ILE A 241 1.61 -0.62 8.18
CA ILE A 241 2.35 0.47 8.81
C ILE A 241 1.75 0.83 10.17
N PHE A 242 0.41 0.92 10.28
CA PHE A 242 -0.28 1.31 11.51
C PHE A 242 0.20 0.46 12.69
N ASN A 243 0.03 -0.85 12.61
CA ASN A 243 0.44 -1.73 13.68
C ASN A 243 1.95 -1.67 13.97
N LYS A 244 2.79 -1.52 12.94
CA LYS A 244 4.25 -1.50 13.11
C LYS A 244 4.77 -0.24 13.78
N MET A 245 4.21 0.92 13.44
CA MET A 245 4.60 2.20 14.03
C MET A 245 4.00 2.37 15.42
N ILE A 246 2.71 2.06 15.62
CA ILE A 246 2.04 2.14 16.92
C ILE A 246 2.73 1.26 17.96
N THR A 247 3.09 0.04 17.61
CA THR A 247 3.75 -0.89 18.55
C THR A 247 5.25 -0.66 18.73
N GLY A 248 5.88 0.27 17.99
CA GLY A 248 7.33 0.47 17.98
C GLY A 248 8.11 -0.69 17.35
N SER A 249 7.45 -1.58 16.61
CA SER A 249 8.11 -2.64 15.82
C SER A 249 9.01 -2.04 14.74
N ALA A 250 8.59 -0.93 14.13
CA ALA A 250 9.40 -0.07 13.28
C ALA A 250 9.65 1.28 13.97
N ALA A 251 10.60 2.05 13.47
CA ALA A 251 10.99 3.33 14.05
C ALA A 251 10.95 4.48 13.04
N ILE A 252 10.99 4.20 11.74
CA ILE A 252 11.00 5.19 10.67
C ILE A 252 10.13 4.66 9.53
N ALA A 253 9.31 5.54 8.95
CA ALA A 253 8.50 5.24 7.78
C ALA A 253 8.35 6.46 6.88
N ALA A 254 8.27 6.25 5.57
CA ALA A 254 7.72 7.23 4.66
C ALA A 254 6.22 6.94 4.53
N TYR A 255 5.36 7.92 4.82
CA TYR A 255 3.91 7.75 4.67
C TYR A 255 3.16 9.09 4.64
N TYR A 256 1.84 9.02 4.53
CA TYR A 256 0.98 10.17 4.38
C TYR A 256 0.72 10.89 5.71
N ALA A 257 0.59 12.22 5.66
CA ALA A 257 0.41 13.06 6.84
C ALA A 257 -0.86 12.74 7.63
N GLY A 258 -1.97 12.41 6.94
CA GLY A 258 -3.22 12.02 7.62
C GLY A 258 -3.08 10.72 8.41
N ASP A 259 -2.44 9.72 7.83
CA ASP A 259 -2.20 8.44 8.53
C ASP A 259 -1.26 8.60 9.73
N TYR A 260 -0.30 9.55 9.66
CA TYR A 260 0.52 9.88 10.82
C TYR A 260 -0.34 10.33 12.00
N LEU A 261 -1.32 11.22 11.77
CA LEU A 261 -2.18 11.72 12.85
C LEU A 261 -2.96 10.59 13.52
N THR A 262 -3.47 9.65 12.74
CA THR A 262 -4.14 8.45 13.26
C THR A 262 -3.18 7.58 14.08
N MET A 263 -1.93 7.38 13.61
CA MET A 263 -0.93 6.59 14.31
C MET A 263 -0.39 7.27 15.57
N ALA A 264 -0.39 8.60 15.63
CA ALA A 264 0.12 9.39 16.75
C ALA A 264 -0.95 9.74 17.80
N SER A 265 -2.23 9.34 17.58
CA SER A 265 -3.34 9.68 18.47
C SER A 265 -3.09 9.28 19.94
N GLU A 266 -3.64 10.04 20.89
CA GLU A 266 -3.50 9.75 22.32
C GLU A 266 -4.29 8.51 22.77
N GLU A 267 -5.38 8.19 22.07
CA GLU A 267 -6.31 7.14 22.51
C GLU A 267 -5.79 5.74 22.16
N ASP A 268 -5.46 5.49 20.90
CA ASP A 268 -5.05 4.16 20.41
C ASP A 268 -3.72 4.16 19.65
N GLY A 269 -3.05 5.31 19.56
CA GLY A 269 -1.83 5.51 18.80
C GLY A 269 -0.54 5.39 19.64
N ASN A 270 0.50 6.01 19.13
CA ASN A 270 1.80 6.11 19.78
C ASN A 270 2.27 7.57 19.80
N THR A 271 2.16 8.22 20.93
CA THR A 271 2.53 9.62 21.14
C THR A 271 4.03 9.92 21.05
N ASP A 272 4.87 8.88 20.94
CA ASP A 272 6.30 9.03 20.65
C ASP A 272 6.57 9.23 19.16
N LEU A 273 5.55 9.17 18.30
CA LEU A 273 5.72 9.43 16.88
C LEU A 273 5.82 10.93 16.62
N ALA A 274 6.68 11.29 15.68
CA ALA A 274 6.82 12.63 15.14
C ALA A 274 6.87 12.59 13.61
N PHE A 275 6.61 13.72 12.99
CA PHE A 275 6.46 13.84 11.54
C PHE A 275 7.16 15.11 11.04
N TYR A 276 7.67 15.05 9.81
CA TYR A 276 8.10 16.23 9.07
C TYR A 276 7.89 16.04 7.57
N TYR A 277 7.70 17.15 6.87
CA TYR A 277 7.80 17.20 5.41
C TYR A 277 9.27 17.32 5.01
N PRO A 278 9.80 16.41 4.17
CA PRO A 278 11.22 16.45 3.82
C PRO A 278 11.61 17.71 3.06
N LYS A 279 12.72 18.29 3.45
CA LYS A 279 13.25 19.56 2.90
C LYS A 279 13.58 19.53 1.40
N GLU A 280 13.82 18.34 0.84
CA GLU A 280 14.11 18.17 -0.59
C GLU A 280 12.83 18.24 -1.44
N GLY A 281 11.67 18.25 -0.82
CA GLY A 281 10.38 18.21 -1.47
C GLY A 281 9.63 16.90 -1.27
N THR A 282 8.34 16.90 -1.60
CA THR A 282 7.46 15.78 -1.41
C THR A 282 6.27 15.79 -2.35
N ASN A 283 5.62 14.63 -2.51
CA ASN A 283 4.40 14.50 -3.30
C ASN A 283 3.23 15.25 -2.63
N PHE A 284 2.51 15.98 -3.46
CA PHE A 284 1.17 16.51 -3.18
C PHE A 284 0.17 15.75 -4.04
N PHE A 285 -0.89 15.26 -3.44
CA PHE A 285 -1.93 14.51 -4.14
C PHE A 285 -3.32 15.04 -3.81
N VAL A 286 -4.25 14.84 -4.75
CA VAL A 286 -5.68 15.07 -4.57
C VAL A 286 -6.43 13.81 -4.96
N ASP A 287 -7.23 13.28 -4.05
CA ASP A 287 -8.19 12.22 -4.36
C ASP A 287 -9.55 12.84 -4.64
N ALA A 288 -10.20 12.44 -5.72
CA ALA A 288 -11.44 13.06 -6.12
C ALA A 288 -12.51 12.05 -6.53
N MET A 289 -13.77 12.37 -6.22
CA MET A 289 -14.94 11.59 -6.61
C MET A 289 -15.22 11.74 -8.10
N CYS A 290 -15.23 10.61 -8.82
CA CYS A 290 -15.47 10.53 -10.26
C CYS A 290 -16.60 9.54 -10.55
N ILE A 291 -17.28 9.77 -11.67
CA ILE A 291 -18.33 8.89 -12.19
C ILE A 291 -17.77 8.15 -13.40
N PRO A 292 -17.64 6.80 -13.37
CA PRO A 292 -17.27 6.05 -14.56
C PRO A 292 -18.25 6.25 -15.71
N LYS A 293 -17.76 6.27 -16.95
CA LYS A 293 -18.59 6.49 -18.15
C LYS A 293 -19.73 5.49 -18.27
N ASN A 294 -19.51 4.24 -17.86
CA ASN A 294 -20.49 3.15 -17.90
C ASN A 294 -21.35 3.03 -16.63
N ALA A 295 -21.27 3.99 -15.70
CA ALA A 295 -22.10 4.05 -14.51
C ALA A 295 -23.58 3.98 -14.84
N LYS A 296 -24.35 3.24 -14.06
CA LYS A 296 -25.78 3.01 -14.28
C LYS A 296 -26.65 4.00 -13.54
N GLN A 297 -26.16 4.49 -12.39
CA GLN A 297 -26.93 5.34 -11.48
C GLN A 297 -26.35 6.78 -11.43
N LYS A 298 -26.09 7.40 -12.59
CA LYS A 298 -25.41 8.70 -12.69
C LYS A 298 -26.07 9.81 -11.88
N ASP A 299 -27.40 9.89 -11.92
CA ASP A 299 -28.13 10.92 -11.18
C ASP A 299 -28.03 10.73 -9.67
N ILE A 300 -28.07 9.46 -9.21
CA ILE A 300 -27.89 9.12 -7.78
C ILE A 300 -26.45 9.34 -7.38
N ALA A 301 -25.49 9.07 -8.26
CA ALA A 301 -24.06 9.31 -8.03
C ALA A 301 -23.77 10.82 -7.86
N ILE A 302 -24.36 11.68 -8.69
CA ILE A 302 -24.23 13.14 -8.55
C ILE A 302 -24.81 13.59 -7.21
N GLU A 303 -25.98 13.06 -6.83
CA GLU A 303 -26.59 13.40 -5.53
C GLU A 303 -25.77 12.88 -4.34
N TYR A 304 -25.16 11.69 -4.45
CA TYR A 304 -24.24 11.18 -3.44
C TYR A 304 -23.02 12.09 -3.29
N ILE A 305 -22.42 12.53 -4.39
CA ILE A 305 -21.30 13.47 -4.40
C ILE A 305 -21.73 14.79 -3.74
N ASN A 306 -22.92 15.30 -4.06
CA ASN A 306 -23.46 16.51 -3.43
C ASN A 306 -23.65 16.34 -1.93
N PHE A 307 -24.17 15.20 -1.49
CA PHE A 307 -24.35 14.86 -0.08
C PHE A 307 -23.02 14.79 0.67
N MET A 308 -22.00 14.19 0.07
CA MET A 308 -20.65 14.08 0.64
C MET A 308 -19.99 15.44 0.89
N LEU A 309 -20.39 16.50 0.17
CA LEU A 309 -19.88 17.85 0.34
C LEU A 309 -20.69 18.72 1.31
N SER A 310 -21.82 18.24 1.85
CA SER A 310 -22.55 18.97 2.87
C SER A 310 -21.74 19.07 4.16
N GLU A 311 -21.93 20.14 4.93
CA GLU A 311 -21.07 20.46 6.08
C GLU A 311 -20.97 19.31 7.08
N GLU A 312 -22.11 18.80 7.56
CA GLU A 312 -22.18 17.71 8.54
C GLU A 312 -21.43 16.45 8.06
N ILE A 313 -21.64 16.05 6.80
CA ILE A 313 -21.07 14.84 6.23
C ILE A 313 -19.59 15.03 5.93
N ALA A 314 -19.21 16.18 5.39
CA ALA A 314 -17.82 16.47 5.07
C ALA A 314 -16.95 16.56 6.34
N VAL A 315 -17.49 17.14 7.42
CA VAL A 315 -16.82 17.18 8.73
C VAL A 315 -16.68 15.77 9.29
N ALA A 316 -17.77 14.99 9.34
CA ALA A 316 -17.72 13.61 9.86
C ALA A 316 -16.70 12.72 9.10
N ASN A 317 -16.62 12.88 7.78
CA ASN A 317 -15.59 12.18 6.99
C ASN A 317 -14.18 12.67 7.31
N ALA A 318 -13.96 13.98 7.42
CA ALA A 318 -12.64 14.53 7.70
C ALA A 318 -12.13 14.13 9.11
N GLU A 319 -12.99 14.11 10.11
CA GLU A 319 -12.66 13.62 11.45
C GLU A 319 -12.29 12.14 11.47
N TYR A 320 -13.01 11.32 10.70
CA TYR A 320 -12.76 9.87 10.63
C TYR A 320 -11.51 9.53 9.83
N ILE A 321 -11.36 10.17 8.64
CA ILE A 321 -10.26 9.87 7.70
C ILE A 321 -8.93 10.45 8.21
N GLY A 322 -8.96 11.60 8.90
CA GLY A 322 -7.76 12.29 9.37
C GLY A 322 -6.95 13.02 8.27
N TYR A 323 -7.49 13.11 7.04
CA TYR A 323 -6.85 13.82 5.94
C TYR A 323 -7.41 15.23 5.76
N ALA A 324 -6.63 16.09 5.14
CA ALA A 324 -7.08 17.44 4.81
C ALA A 324 -8.23 17.41 3.80
N SER A 325 -9.26 18.19 4.08
CA SER A 325 -10.41 18.36 3.18
C SER A 325 -10.23 19.57 2.27
N PRO A 326 -10.48 19.45 0.97
CA PRO A 326 -10.52 20.57 0.05
C PRO A 326 -11.78 21.43 0.21
N ASN A 327 -12.68 21.07 1.12
CA ASN A 327 -13.94 21.74 1.41
C ASN A 327 -13.72 22.84 2.46
N ASP A 328 -13.93 24.10 2.09
CA ASP A 328 -13.73 25.24 2.98
C ASP A 328 -14.64 25.22 4.23
N VAL A 329 -15.81 24.56 4.18
CA VAL A 329 -16.68 24.46 5.36
C VAL A 329 -16.04 23.57 6.44
N VAL A 330 -15.25 22.55 6.07
CA VAL A 330 -14.51 21.71 7.02
C VAL A 330 -13.36 22.50 7.64
N LYS A 331 -12.49 23.07 6.80
CA LYS A 331 -11.32 23.82 7.25
C LYS A 331 -11.67 24.96 8.21
N ASN A 332 -12.84 25.58 8.03
CA ASN A 332 -13.30 26.70 8.85
C ASN A 332 -14.29 26.30 9.97
N ASN A 333 -14.60 25.00 10.11
CA ASN A 333 -15.51 24.51 11.15
C ASN A 333 -14.81 24.50 12.52
N ALA A 334 -15.38 25.25 13.48
CA ALA A 334 -14.76 25.41 14.79
C ALA A 334 -14.74 24.11 15.63
N GLU A 335 -15.77 23.25 15.47
CA GLU A 335 -15.85 21.98 16.19
C GLU A 335 -14.80 20.99 15.63
N TYR A 336 -14.62 20.96 14.31
CA TYR A 336 -13.56 20.18 13.66
C TYR A 336 -12.17 20.61 14.11
N ILE A 337 -11.90 21.93 14.14
CA ILE A 337 -10.60 22.47 14.58
C ILE A 337 -10.32 22.12 16.05
N ASP A 338 -11.32 22.22 16.92
CA ASP A 338 -11.20 21.87 18.34
C ASP A 338 -10.99 20.35 18.53
N TYR A 339 -11.70 19.54 17.74
CA TYR A 339 -11.57 18.07 17.75
C TYR A 339 -10.19 17.60 17.30
N MET A 340 -9.67 18.12 16.17
CA MET A 340 -8.38 17.74 15.62
C MET A 340 -7.20 18.27 16.44
N GLY A 341 -7.36 19.45 17.05
CA GLY A 341 -6.30 20.14 17.78
C GLY A 341 -5.34 20.94 16.90
N GLU A 342 -4.63 21.89 17.52
CA GLU A 342 -3.74 22.84 16.79
C GLU A 342 -2.62 22.15 16.01
N GLU A 343 -2.00 21.11 16.57
CA GLU A 343 -0.90 20.39 15.93
C GLU A 343 -1.35 19.66 14.66
N ALA A 344 -2.50 18.97 14.71
CA ALA A 344 -3.05 18.28 13.55
C ALA A 344 -3.44 19.28 12.44
N ILE A 345 -4.07 20.39 12.82
CA ILE A 345 -4.44 21.45 11.87
C ILE A 345 -3.20 22.05 11.21
N GLU A 346 -2.11 22.29 11.95
CA GLU A 346 -0.85 22.78 11.39
C GLU A 346 -0.24 21.78 10.40
N ILE A 347 -0.25 20.49 10.70
CA ILE A 347 0.24 19.44 9.80
C ILE A 347 -0.60 19.37 8.53
N LEU A 348 -1.93 19.40 8.65
CA LEU A 348 -2.82 19.24 7.50
C LEU A 348 -2.94 20.47 6.63
N TYR A 349 -2.88 21.68 7.21
CA TYR A 349 -3.23 22.92 6.54
C TYR A 349 -2.19 24.05 6.70
N GLY A 350 -1.19 23.86 7.56
CA GLY A 350 -0.21 24.91 7.90
C GLY A 350 0.90 25.08 6.87
N VAL A 351 1.22 24.00 6.13
CA VAL A 351 2.25 24.03 5.08
C VAL A 351 1.58 23.81 3.72
N SER A 352 1.75 24.77 2.80
CA SER A 352 1.25 24.62 1.43
C SER A 352 2.15 23.69 0.60
N PRO A 353 1.63 23.09 -0.50
CA PRO A 353 2.43 22.28 -1.40
C PRO A 353 3.65 23.04 -1.98
N GLU A 354 3.52 24.35 -2.22
CA GLU A 354 4.61 25.19 -2.70
C GLU A 354 5.69 25.40 -1.64
N GLU A 355 5.29 25.59 -0.38
CA GLU A 355 6.24 25.73 0.75
C GLU A 355 6.98 24.44 1.03
N ALA A 356 6.29 23.28 1.01
CA ALA A 356 6.90 21.97 1.18
C ALA A 356 7.90 21.62 0.07
N ASN A 357 7.76 22.24 -1.10
CA ASN A 357 8.57 21.94 -2.29
C ASN A 357 9.50 23.10 -2.70
N VAL A 358 9.78 24.03 -1.80
CA VAL A 358 10.59 25.24 -2.11
C VAL A 358 12.01 24.90 -2.58
N ASN A 359 12.57 23.77 -2.17
CA ASN A 359 13.90 23.31 -2.56
C ASN A 359 13.87 22.25 -3.69
N TYR A 360 12.71 21.82 -4.12
CA TYR A 360 12.60 20.89 -5.23
C TYR A 360 12.78 21.63 -6.54
N SER A 361 13.77 21.21 -7.33
CA SER A 361 14.20 21.94 -8.53
C SER A 361 13.25 21.77 -9.73
N HIS A 362 12.27 20.88 -9.64
CA HIS A 362 11.34 20.57 -10.72
C HIS A 362 9.98 21.25 -10.51
N PRO A 363 9.26 21.57 -11.59
CA PRO A 363 8.11 22.50 -11.52
C PRO A 363 6.87 21.89 -10.87
N ASP A 364 6.78 20.56 -10.76
CA ASP A 364 5.57 19.89 -10.33
C ASP A 364 5.84 18.72 -9.41
N PRO A 365 5.48 18.84 -8.12
CA PRO A 365 5.62 17.77 -7.16
C PRO A 365 4.48 16.73 -7.24
N ALA A 366 3.36 17.02 -7.91
CA ALA A 366 2.25 16.08 -8.08
C ALA A 366 2.58 15.02 -9.15
N TYR A 367 1.99 13.85 -9.03
CA TYR A 367 2.21 12.79 -10.02
C TYR A 367 1.39 13.02 -11.27
N HIS A 368 2.02 12.77 -12.44
CA HIS A 368 1.35 12.70 -13.72
C HIS A 368 1.16 11.26 -14.17
N SER A 369 0.18 11.06 -15.03
CA SER A 369 -0.03 9.79 -15.75
C SER A 369 1.14 9.54 -16.70
N PHE A 370 1.65 8.33 -16.73
CA PHE A 370 2.71 7.91 -17.64
C PHE A 370 2.16 7.28 -18.93
N SER A 371 2.94 7.42 -20.00
CA SER A 371 2.72 6.58 -21.18
C SER A 371 2.83 5.08 -20.80
N PRO A 372 2.14 4.18 -21.54
CA PRO A 372 2.23 2.73 -21.27
C PRO A 372 3.67 2.19 -21.27
N GLU A 373 4.56 2.81 -22.05
CA GLU A 373 5.97 2.42 -22.11
C GLU A 373 6.68 2.72 -20.79
N ILE A 374 6.58 3.95 -20.28
CA ILE A 374 7.20 4.35 -19.02
C ILE A 374 6.56 3.62 -17.85
N GLN A 375 5.23 3.49 -17.80
CA GLN A 375 4.55 2.73 -16.76
C GLN A 375 5.03 1.28 -16.69
N SER A 376 5.17 0.62 -17.84
CA SER A 376 5.68 -0.76 -17.92
C SER A 376 7.13 -0.84 -17.44
N TYR A 377 7.93 0.17 -17.76
CA TYR A 377 9.33 0.23 -17.34
C TYR A 377 9.45 0.37 -15.82
N VAL A 378 8.73 1.33 -15.23
CA VAL A 378 8.69 1.56 -13.77
C VAL A 378 8.21 0.31 -13.04
N ASN A 379 7.16 -0.34 -13.52
CA ASN A 379 6.67 -1.58 -12.93
C ASN A 379 7.72 -2.71 -13.00
N ALA A 380 8.47 -2.82 -14.10
CA ALA A 380 9.53 -3.82 -14.22
C ALA A 380 10.68 -3.55 -13.23
N LEU A 381 11.08 -2.29 -13.05
CA LEU A 381 12.08 -1.90 -12.05
C LEU A 381 11.60 -2.18 -10.62
N TRP A 382 10.30 -1.95 -10.34
CA TRP A 382 9.69 -2.26 -9.05
C TRP A 382 9.73 -3.75 -8.74
N GLU A 383 9.39 -4.59 -9.71
CA GLU A 383 9.52 -6.05 -9.57
C GLU A 383 10.98 -6.48 -9.38
N GLN A 384 11.92 -5.83 -10.09
CA GLN A 384 13.35 -6.04 -9.88
C GLN A 384 13.75 -5.70 -8.45
N LEU A 385 13.37 -4.52 -7.95
CA LEU A 385 13.63 -4.11 -6.57
C LEU A 385 13.12 -5.15 -5.57
N LYS A 386 11.89 -5.65 -5.76
CA LYS A 386 11.27 -6.61 -4.83
C LYS A 386 11.90 -8.00 -4.90
N THR A 387 12.26 -8.47 -6.10
CA THR A 387 12.79 -9.82 -6.32
C THR A 387 14.30 -9.94 -6.15
N GLU A 388 15.04 -8.85 -6.30
CA GLU A 388 16.48 -8.84 -6.08
C GLU A 388 16.75 -9.17 -4.61
N SER A 389 17.02 -10.46 -4.36
CA SER A 389 17.28 -10.92 -3.00
C SER A 389 18.64 -10.41 -2.54
N SER A 390 18.67 -9.73 -1.40
CA SER A 390 19.88 -9.53 -0.60
C SER A 390 20.33 -10.86 0.03
N ILE A 391 20.33 -11.95 -0.76
CA ILE A 391 20.90 -13.21 -0.33
C ILE A 391 22.39 -12.97 -0.23
N GLU A 392 22.82 -12.65 0.98
CA GLU A 392 24.22 -12.41 1.27
C GLU A 392 25.03 -13.60 0.76
N LEU A 393 26.18 -13.31 0.16
CA LEU A 393 27.12 -14.29 -0.41
C LEU A 393 27.36 -15.48 0.53
N TRP A 394 27.30 -15.26 1.85
CA TRP A 394 27.48 -16.31 2.85
C TRP A 394 26.36 -17.37 2.83
N ILE A 395 25.13 -17.05 2.43
CA ILE A 395 24.02 -18.02 2.30
C ILE A 395 24.29 -18.96 1.12
N HIS A 396 24.80 -18.43 0.00
CA HIS A 396 25.24 -19.28 -1.11
C HIS A 396 26.43 -20.16 -0.70
N VAL A 397 27.41 -19.58 0.00
CA VAL A 397 28.57 -20.32 0.50
C VAL A 397 28.15 -21.43 1.50
N THR A 398 27.27 -21.13 2.45
CA THR A 398 26.78 -22.13 3.41
C THR A 398 25.95 -23.23 2.72
N SER A 399 25.13 -22.89 1.74
CA SER A 399 24.39 -23.86 0.94
C SER A 399 25.33 -24.79 0.17
N LEU A 400 26.39 -24.27 -0.43
CA LEU A 400 27.41 -25.05 -1.12
C LEU A 400 28.18 -25.96 -0.15
N ILE A 401 28.50 -25.49 1.05
CA ILE A 401 29.16 -26.30 2.10
C ILE A 401 28.26 -27.47 2.52
N ILE A 402 26.96 -27.21 2.73
CA ILE A 402 25.98 -28.25 3.12
C ILE A 402 25.87 -29.31 2.00
N VAL A 403 25.71 -28.88 0.76
CA VAL A 403 25.64 -29.80 -0.41
C VAL A 403 26.94 -30.61 -0.55
N GLY A 404 28.09 -29.94 -0.42
CA GLY A 404 29.42 -30.60 -0.44
C GLY A 404 29.59 -31.63 0.68
N GLY A 405 29.10 -31.31 1.90
CA GLY A 405 29.09 -32.22 3.04
C GLY A 405 28.22 -33.46 2.80
N VAL A 406 27.02 -33.30 2.28
CA VAL A 406 26.12 -34.42 1.96
C VAL A 406 26.73 -35.34 0.87
N LEU A 407 27.33 -34.76 -0.19
CA LEU A 407 28.02 -35.50 -1.21
C LEU A 407 29.22 -36.28 -0.66
N SER A 408 30.01 -35.64 0.22
CA SER A 408 31.18 -36.28 0.85
C SER A 408 30.76 -37.49 1.72
N ILE A 409 29.66 -37.37 2.49
CA ILE A 409 29.08 -38.47 3.28
C ILE A 409 28.60 -39.58 2.36
N GLY A 410 27.99 -39.26 1.22
CA GLY A 410 27.56 -40.22 0.21
C GLY A 410 28.73 -41.01 -0.37
N ILE A 411 29.78 -40.31 -0.78
CA ILE A 411 31.03 -40.91 -1.33
C ILE A 411 31.70 -41.79 -0.29
N TYR A 412 31.81 -41.30 0.97
CA TYR A 412 32.41 -42.07 2.05
C TYR A 412 31.58 -43.34 2.37
N SER A 413 30.27 -43.23 2.42
CA SER A 413 29.38 -44.37 2.59
C SER A 413 29.52 -45.41 1.46
N PHE A 414 29.65 -44.95 0.21
CA PHE A 414 29.87 -45.82 -0.93
C PHE A 414 31.25 -46.52 -0.85
N TYR A 415 32.29 -45.78 -0.45
CA TYR A 415 33.63 -46.34 -0.24
C TYR A 415 33.64 -47.42 0.84
N ILE A 416 33.01 -47.17 1.99
CA ILE A 416 32.88 -48.15 3.08
C ILE A 416 32.10 -49.39 2.61
N LYS A 417 31.00 -49.24 1.88
CA LYS A 417 30.25 -50.37 1.30
C LYS A 417 31.12 -51.19 0.36
N LYS A 418 31.88 -50.53 -0.53
CA LYS A 418 32.79 -51.18 -1.47
C LYS A 418 33.92 -51.93 -0.74
N LYS A 419 34.52 -51.35 0.31
CA LYS A 419 35.55 -51.98 1.15
C LYS A 419 35.00 -53.21 1.87
N ARG A 420 33.80 -53.12 2.49
CA ARG A 420 33.13 -54.27 3.13
C ARG A 420 32.81 -55.41 2.12
N SER A 421 32.33 -55.06 0.95
CA SER A 421 32.04 -56.07 -0.12
C SER A 421 33.31 -56.78 -0.56
N ARG A 422 34.47 -56.09 -0.67
CA ARG A 422 35.76 -56.72 -0.96
C ARG A 422 36.19 -57.67 0.15
N HIS A 423 36.03 -57.25 1.42
CA HIS A 423 36.38 -58.09 2.57
C HIS A 423 35.53 -59.38 2.67
N TYR A 424 34.20 -59.26 2.42
CA TYR A 424 33.31 -60.45 2.35
C TYR A 424 33.71 -61.40 1.22
N ARG A 425 34.05 -60.91 0.03
CA ARG A 425 34.49 -61.78 -1.09
C ARG A 425 35.81 -62.45 -0.80
N TYR A 426 36.75 -61.77 -0.11
CA TYR A 426 38.01 -62.35 0.31
C TYR A 426 37.79 -63.48 1.31
N ARG A 427 37.00 -63.26 2.33
CA ARG A 427 36.66 -64.25 3.36
C ARG A 427 35.90 -65.49 2.78
N ASP A 428 35.06 -65.29 1.81
CA ASP A 428 34.32 -66.35 1.12
C ASP A 428 35.28 -67.24 0.31
N ARG A 429 36.29 -66.65 -0.32
CA ARG A 429 37.34 -67.38 -1.02
C ARG A 429 38.22 -68.17 -0.08
N GLU A 430 38.60 -67.65 1.06
CA GLU A 430 39.37 -68.39 2.08
C GLU A 430 38.57 -69.55 2.67
N LEU A 431 37.31 -69.35 2.94
CA LEU A 431 36.41 -70.42 3.43
C LEU A 431 36.21 -71.54 2.38
N LYS A 432 36.13 -71.20 1.11
CA LYS A 432 36.10 -72.18 0.04
C LYS A 432 37.39 -72.97 -0.07
N ARG A 433 38.56 -72.31 -0.03
CA ARG A 433 39.89 -72.99 -0.02
C ARG A 433 40.09 -73.89 1.17
N ALA A 434 39.64 -73.46 2.38
CA ALA A 434 39.70 -74.25 3.59
C ALA A 434 38.78 -75.50 3.57
N LYS A 435 37.64 -75.43 2.85
CA LYS A 435 36.78 -76.59 2.60
C LYS A 435 37.34 -77.55 1.56
N GLU A 436 37.93 -77.07 0.50
CA GLU A 436 38.58 -77.90 -0.53
C GLU A 436 39.85 -78.59 -0.02
N GLY A 437 40.65 -77.92 0.87
CA GLY A 437 41.87 -78.52 1.48
C GLY A 437 41.58 -79.52 2.64
N LYS A 438 40.35 -79.70 3.06
CA LYS A 438 39.93 -80.76 4.01
C LYS A 438 39.27 -81.98 3.34
N ALA A 439 39.16 -81.96 2.01
CA ALA A 439 38.57 -83.03 1.20
C ALA A 439 39.64 -83.84 0.43
N GLN A 440 40.93 -83.58 0.69
CA GLN A 440 42.09 -84.42 0.37
C GLN A 440 42.65 -85.07 1.67
#